data_eb17a69ce65b7eba63e1d5480b42d0b6
#
_entry.id   eb17a69ce65b7eba63e1d5480b42d0b6
#
_cell.length_a   1.000
_cell.length_b   1.000
_cell.length_c   1.000
_cell.angle_alpha   90.00
_cell.angle_beta   90.00
_cell.angle_gamma   90.00
#
_symmetry.space_group_name_H-M   'P 1'
#
loop_
_entity.id
_entity.type
_entity.pdbx_description
1 polymer ?
#
loop_
_entity_poly.entity_id
_entity_poly.type
_entity_poly.pdbx_seq_one_letter_code
_entity_poly.pdbx_strand_id
1 'polypeptide(L)'
;VIYDATIIKGFGVTMGLNYTFGANATDWVKKIHTQPTDYPQVRSRGQYHQLEIPVDWQYKFEIAQNTWLMIYTGPTLQCGLEFKDKWYVRVDKESQSILVEENIYSADDMQDHALKRLNVTWGIGAGFQYQRYFLRGGYDFGLINPYKSQSFMGIDVNTRGRFDQWQIKLGMYLWEF
;
A
#
# COMPACT_ATOMS: atom_id res chain seq x y z
N VAL A 1 2.07 -12.35 -10.89
CA VAL A 1 1.50 -12.98 -12.11
C VAL A 1 0.19 -12.30 -12.43
N ILE A 2 -0.02 -11.91 -13.66
CA ILE A 2 -1.26 -11.26 -14.13
C ILE A 2 -1.82 -12.08 -15.28
N TYR A 3 -3.10 -12.40 -15.20
CA TYR A 3 -3.90 -12.99 -16.26
C TYR A 3 -4.76 -11.90 -16.90
N ASP A 4 -4.74 -11.79 -18.22
CA ASP A 4 -5.45 -10.78 -19.00
C ASP A 4 -6.39 -11.49 -20.00
N ALA A 5 -7.67 -11.26 -19.87
CA ALA A 5 -8.70 -11.80 -20.75
C ALA A 5 -9.44 -10.66 -21.44
N THR A 6 -9.20 -10.50 -22.75
CA THR A 6 -9.99 -9.60 -23.59
C THR A 6 -11.31 -10.29 -23.98
N ILE A 7 -12.44 -9.66 -23.66
CA ILE A 7 -13.77 -10.24 -23.88
C ILE A 7 -14.38 -9.75 -25.20
N ILE A 8 -14.43 -8.44 -25.44
CA ILE A 8 -15.01 -7.84 -26.63
C ILE A 8 -14.26 -6.55 -27.00
N LYS A 9 -13.78 -6.45 -28.26
CA LYS A 9 -13.25 -5.20 -28.87
C LYS A 9 -12.47 -4.30 -27.92
N GLY A 10 -11.43 -4.84 -27.29
CA GLY A 10 -10.58 -4.09 -26.37
C GLY A 10 -11.05 -4.04 -24.92
N PHE A 11 -12.30 -4.43 -24.62
CA PHE A 11 -12.76 -4.58 -23.23
C PHE A 11 -12.37 -5.95 -22.68
N GLY A 12 -11.84 -5.97 -21.46
CA GLY A 12 -11.38 -7.19 -20.82
C GLY A 12 -11.34 -7.08 -19.30
N VAL A 13 -10.95 -8.19 -18.70
CA VAL A 13 -10.71 -8.31 -17.25
C VAL A 13 -9.29 -8.78 -17.03
N THR A 14 -8.60 -8.13 -16.12
CA THR A 14 -7.32 -8.61 -15.60
C THR A 14 -7.46 -9.09 -14.18
N MET A 15 -6.86 -10.24 -13.89
CA MET A 15 -6.72 -10.77 -12.54
C MET A 15 -5.25 -11.06 -12.28
N GLY A 16 -4.81 -10.90 -11.05
CA GLY A 16 -3.41 -11.13 -10.75
C GLY A 16 -3.15 -11.54 -9.32
N LEU A 17 -1.92 -11.97 -9.09
CA LEU A 17 -1.32 -12.13 -7.77
C LEU A 17 -0.03 -11.35 -7.77
N ASN A 18 0.03 -10.29 -6.98
CA ASN A 18 1.18 -9.44 -6.82
C ASN A 18 1.74 -9.58 -5.42
N TYR A 19 3.05 -9.52 -5.31
CA TYR A 19 3.73 -9.31 -4.05
C TYR A 19 4.27 -7.88 -4.04
N THR A 20 3.93 -7.14 -3.00
CA THR A 20 4.33 -5.75 -2.83
C THR A 20 5.22 -5.63 -1.61
N PHE A 21 6.37 -5.03 -1.81
CA PHE A 21 7.25 -4.55 -0.75
C PHE A 21 7.24 -3.04 -0.76
N GLY A 22 7.03 -2.44 0.40
CA GLY A 22 7.07 -0.99 0.55
C GLY A 22 7.83 -0.58 1.79
N ALA A 23 8.36 0.62 1.77
CA ALA A 23 9.01 1.24 2.90
C ALA A 23 8.57 2.69 3.03
N ASN A 24 8.34 3.11 4.25
CA ASN A 24 8.06 4.51 4.57
C ASN A 24 9.04 5.00 5.64
N ALA A 25 9.25 6.29 5.69
CA ALA A 25 10.01 6.93 6.75
C ALA A 25 9.41 8.31 7.01
N THR A 26 9.29 8.66 8.28
CA THR A 26 8.94 10.02 8.67
C THR A 26 10.21 10.83 8.88
N ASP A 27 10.13 12.15 8.71
CA ASP A 27 11.18 13.04 9.14
C ASP A 27 11.24 13.11 10.69
N TRP A 28 12.34 13.64 11.22
CA TRP A 28 12.46 13.85 12.64
C TRP A 28 11.44 14.88 13.12
N VAL A 29 10.56 14.45 14.03
CA VAL A 29 9.51 15.30 14.60
C VAL A 29 9.75 15.52 16.07
N LYS A 30 9.65 16.78 16.52
CA LYS A 30 9.68 17.13 17.93
C LYS A 30 8.42 16.62 18.62
N LYS A 31 8.57 15.84 19.67
CA LYS A 31 7.43 15.19 20.35
C LYS A 31 6.70 16.13 21.35
N ILE A 32 7.31 17.24 21.78
CA ILE A 32 6.74 18.09 22.83
C ILE A 32 7.01 19.57 22.51
N HIS A 33 5.94 20.35 22.40
CA HIS A 33 5.99 21.80 22.13
C HIS A 33 6.35 22.67 23.34
N THR A 34 6.66 22.09 24.51
CA THR A 34 6.74 22.82 25.77
C THR A 34 8.16 23.10 26.30
N GLN A 35 9.20 22.66 25.58
CA GLN A 35 10.58 22.91 26.00
C GLN A 35 11.39 23.65 24.94
N PRO A 36 12.28 24.57 25.35
CA PRO A 36 13.12 25.35 24.44
C PRO A 36 14.23 24.52 23.75
N THR A 37 14.35 23.25 24.05
CA THR A 37 15.33 22.35 23.45
C THR A 37 14.77 21.66 22.21
N ASP A 38 15.58 21.54 21.16
CA ASP A 38 15.22 20.84 19.92
C ASP A 38 15.05 19.32 20.08
N TYR A 39 15.21 18.78 21.28
CA TYR A 39 15.19 17.37 21.62
C TYR A 39 14.24 17.08 22.79
N PRO A 40 13.68 15.84 22.91
CA PRO A 40 13.89 14.68 22.05
C PRO A 40 13.13 14.75 20.71
N GLN A 41 13.73 14.19 19.69
CA GLN A 41 13.11 14.02 18.38
C GLN A 41 12.79 12.55 18.14
N VAL A 42 11.70 12.29 17.45
CA VAL A 42 11.23 10.94 17.12
C VAL A 42 11.13 10.79 15.62
N ARG A 43 11.50 9.61 15.13
CA ARG A 43 11.37 9.22 13.73
C ARG A 43 10.87 7.79 13.65
N SER A 44 9.95 7.49 12.73
CA SER A 44 9.58 6.11 12.41
C SER A 44 10.10 5.68 11.04
N ARG A 45 10.36 4.39 10.90
CA ARG A 45 10.67 3.71 9.64
C ARG A 45 9.87 2.43 9.59
N GLY A 46 8.93 2.38 8.66
CA GLY A 46 8.12 1.20 8.42
C GLY A 46 8.56 0.45 7.16
N GLN A 47 8.48 -0.88 7.20
CA GLN A 47 8.63 -1.77 6.06
C GLN A 47 7.44 -2.71 6.06
N TYR A 48 6.78 -2.85 4.92
CA TYR A 48 5.64 -3.74 4.81
C TYR A 48 5.76 -4.69 3.62
N HIS A 49 5.23 -5.86 3.82
CA HIS A 49 5.12 -6.93 2.83
C HIS A 49 3.67 -7.31 2.72
N GLN A 50 3.13 -7.34 1.51
CA GLN A 50 1.73 -7.71 1.28
C GLN A 50 1.56 -8.50 -0.01
N LEU A 51 0.52 -9.33 -0.03
CA LEU A 51 0.00 -9.96 -1.24
C LEU A 51 -1.24 -9.19 -1.70
N GLU A 52 -1.35 -9.01 -3.00
CA GLU A 52 -2.46 -8.31 -3.63
C GLU A 52 -3.09 -9.17 -4.72
N ILE A 53 -4.41 -9.21 -4.74
CA ILE A 53 -5.20 -9.85 -5.79
C ILE A 53 -6.04 -8.74 -6.44
N PRO A 54 -5.54 -8.07 -7.48
CA PRO A 54 -6.32 -7.14 -8.27
C PRO A 54 -7.29 -7.88 -9.19
N VAL A 55 -8.46 -7.30 -9.36
CA VAL A 55 -9.46 -7.68 -10.37
C VAL A 55 -9.90 -6.42 -11.07
N ASP A 56 -9.29 -6.13 -12.21
CA ASP A 56 -9.50 -4.89 -12.92
C ASP A 56 -10.33 -5.13 -14.18
N TRP A 57 -11.36 -4.34 -14.40
CA TRP A 57 -11.93 -4.12 -15.72
C TRP A 57 -11.04 -3.18 -16.49
N GLN A 58 -10.72 -3.50 -17.72
CA GLN A 58 -9.86 -2.68 -18.55
C GLN A 58 -10.44 -2.48 -19.95
N TYR A 59 -10.06 -1.37 -20.54
CA TYR A 59 -10.27 -1.11 -21.95
C TYR A 59 -8.97 -0.76 -22.63
N LYS A 60 -8.64 -1.46 -23.74
CA LYS A 60 -7.43 -1.27 -24.54
C LYS A 60 -7.75 -0.62 -25.86
N PHE A 61 -7.01 0.43 -26.19
CA PHE A 61 -7.07 1.13 -27.47
C PHE A 61 -5.80 0.85 -28.24
N GLU A 62 -5.90 0.28 -29.42
CA GLU A 62 -4.74 0.18 -30.32
C GLU A 62 -4.46 1.53 -30.94
N ILE A 63 -3.27 2.09 -30.68
CA ILE A 63 -2.83 3.39 -31.17
C ILE A 63 -1.81 3.27 -32.29
N ALA A 64 -1.10 2.14 -32.38
CA ALA A 64 -0.18 1.78 -33.44
C ALA A 64 -0.01 0.26 -33.45
N GLN A 65 0.63 -0.27 -34.47
CA GLN A 65 0.90 -1.69 -34.57
C GLN A 65 1.61 -2.21 -33.31
N ASN A 66 1.04 -3.21 -32.65
CA ASN A 66 1.51 -3.81 -31.41
C ASN A 66 1.65 -2.82 -30.22
N THR A 67 0.87 -1.73 -30.26
CA THR A 67 0.96 -0.67 -29.26
C THR A 67 -0.43 -0.28 -28.79
N TRP A 68 -0.69 -0.40 -27.48
CA TRP A 68 -2.00 -0.12 -26.89
C TRP A 68 -1.88 0.85 -25.72
N LEU A 69 -2.83 1.76 -25.65
CA LEU A 69 -3.18 2.45 -24.41
C LEU A 69 -4.24 1.67 -23.70
N MET A 70 -4.22 1.66 -22.38
CA MET A 70 -5.24 1.02 -21.55
C MET A 70 -5.69 1.95 -20.43
N ILE A 71 -6.95 1.86 -20.11
CA ILE A 71 -7.53 2.39 -18.88
C ILE A 71 -8.09 1.22 -18.09
N TYR A 72 -7.99 1.27 -16.78
CA TYR A 72 -8.48 0.18 -15.93
C TYR A 72 -9.06 0.72 -14.63
N THR A 73 -9.97 -0.05 -14.07
CA THR A 73 -10.56 0.20 -12.74
C THR A 73 -11.03 -1.11 -12.14
N GLY A 74 -10.92 -1.25 -10.84
CA GLY A 74 -11.41 -2.44 -10.16
C GLY A 74 -10.98 -2.57 -8.72
N PRO A 75 -11.53 -3.56 -8.01
CA PRO A 75 -11.14 -3.87 -6.64
C PRO A 75 -9.82 -4.61 -6.57
N THR A 76 -9.07 -4.34 -5.50
CA THR A 76 -7.88 -5.10 -5.12
C THR A 76 -8.05 -5.60 -3.68
N LEU A 77 -7.98 -6.91 -3.49
CA LEU A 77 -7.88 -7.52 -2.18
C LEU A 77 -6.40 -7.51 -1.77
N GLN A 78 -6.10 -6.95 -0.61
CA GLN A 78 -4.76 -6.86 -0.05
C GLN A 78 -4.68 -7.69 1.23
N CYS A 79 -3.63 -8.50 1.37
CA CYS A 79 -3.33 -9.28 2.56
C CYS A 79 -1.94 -8.91 3.08
N GLY A 80 -1.88 -8.22 4.21
CA GLY A 80 -0.64 -7.88 4.89
C GLY A 80 0.02 -9.13 5.49
N LEU A 81 1.25 -9.41 5.07
CA LEU A 81 2.05 -10.50 5.59
C LEU A 81 2.84 -10.05 6.82
N GLU A 82 3.53 -8.94 6.68
CA GLU A 82 4.36 -8.36 7.71
C GLU A 82 4.38 -6.84 7.57
N PHE A 83 4.32 -6.13 8.69
CA PHE A 83 4.57 -4.70 8.76
C PHE A 83 5.45 -4.41 9.98
N LYS A 84 6.73 -4.25 9.75
CA LYS A 84 7.71 -3.87 10.78
C LYS A 84 7.78 -2.35 10.86
N ASP A 85 7.52 -1.80 12.04
CA ASP A 85 7.74 -0.39 12.33
C ASP A 85 8.84 -0.25 13.38
N LYS A 86 9.83 0.60 13.07
CA LYS A 86 10.96 0.89 13.94
C LYS A 86 10.90 2.35 14.37
N TRP A 87 10.83 2.57 15.65
CA TRP A 87 10.85 3.89 16.25
C TRP A 87 12.22 4.23 16.74
N TYR A 88 12.71 5.38 16.33
CA TYR A 88 13.99 5.91 16.74
C TYR A 88 13.77 7.16 17.58
N VAL A 89 14.50 7.25 18.68
CA VAL A 89 14.56 8.46 19.51
C VAL A 89 15.95 9.03 19.45
N ARG A 90 16.02 10.34 19.33
CA ARG A 90 17.26 11.11 19.36
C ARG A 90 17.17 12.08 20.53
N VAL A 91 18.05 11.90 21.51
CA VAL A 91 18.09 12.72 22.74
C VAL A 91 19.02 13.93 22.58
N ASP A 92 20.06 13.81 21.76
CA ASP A 92 21.01 14.86 21.39
C ASP A 92 21.45 14.71 19.92
N LYS A 93 22.33 15.59 19.43
CA LYS A 93 22.78 15.56 18.02
C LYS A 93 23.53 14.28 17.63
N GLU A 94 24.15 13.60 18.57
CA GLU A 94 25.05 12.47 18.29
C GLU A 94 24.44 11.12 18.67
N SER A 95 23.44 11.08 19.56
CA SER A 95 22.84 9.84 20.04
C SER A 95 21.56 9.49 19.30
N GLN A 96 21.51 8.28 18.80
CA GLN A 96 20.29 7.68 18.24
C GLN A 96 20.12 6.30 18.85
N SER A 97 18.95 6.05 19.45
CA SER A 97 18.60 4.73 19.98
C SER A 97 17.32 4.22 19.32
N ILE A 98 17.25 2.90 19.11
CA ILE A 98 16.02 2.23 18.70
C ILE A 98 15.14 2.09 19.94
N LEU A 99 13.93 2.64 19.91
CA LEU A 99 13.03 2.58 21.05
C LEU A 99 12.20 1.30 21.04
N VAL A 100 11.64 0.98 19.88
CA VAL A 100 10.72 -0.15 19.70
C VAL A 100 10.85 -0.66 18.27
N GLU A 101 10.81 -1.99 18.11
CA GLU A 101 10.66 -2.67 16.85
C GLU A 101 9.49 -3.64 16.98
N GLU A 102 8.42 -3.42 16.22
CA GLU A 102 7.20 -4.22 16.30
C GLU A 102 6.66 -4.58 14.92
N ASN A 103 6.01 -5.75 14.87
CA ASN A 103 5.16 -6.10 13.74
C ASN A 103 3.73 -5.66 14.03
N ILE A 104 3.27 -4.62 13.36
CA ILE A 104 1.98 -3.97 13.60
C ILE A 104 0.79 -4.93 13.38
N TYR A 105 0.96 -5.96 12.55
CA TYR A 105 -0.09 -6.97 12.33
C TYR A 105 -0.20 -8.00 13.47
N SER A 106 0.82 -8.13 14.30
CA SER A 106 0.85 -9.06 15.44
C SER A 106 0.81 -8.35 16.79
N ALA A 107 0.72 -7.04 16.81
CA ALA A 107 0.58 -6.27 18.03
C ALA A 107 -0.70 -6.68 18.78
N ASP A 108 -0.58 -6.93 20.08
CA ASP A 108 -1.70 -7.24 20.94
C ASP A 108 -2.71 -6.09 20.97
N ASP A 109 -3.98 -6.40 21.28
CA ASP A 109 -5.12 -5.47 21.23
C ASP A 109 -4.97 -4.20 22.11
N MET A 110 -3.93 -4.13 22.93
CA MET A 110 -3.63 -2.99 23.80
C MET A 110 -2.78 -1.89 23.16
N GLN A 111 -2.31 -2.07 21.93
CA GLN A 111 -1.47 -1.07 21.26
C GLN A 111 -2.28 -0.27 20.22
N ASP A 112 -2.16 1.04 20.31
CA ASP A 112 -2.97 2.05 19.58
C ASP A 112 -2.92 2.00 18.05
N HIS A 113 -2.23 1.02 17.43
CA HIS A 113 -2.01 1.00 15.99
C HIS A 113 -2.13 -0.37 15.32
N ALA A 114 -2.84 -1.32 15.96
CA ALA A 114 -3.03 -2.65 15.37
C ALA A 114 -3.83 -2.55 14.06
N LEU A 115 -3.20 -2.94 12.95
CA LEU A 115 -3.81 -2.98 11.64
C LEU A 115 -4.46 -4.33 11.36
N LYS A 116 -5.52 -4.32 10.57
CA LYS A 116 -6.10 -5.52 9.99
C LYS A 116 -5.20 -6.03 8.87
N ARG A 117 -5.01 -7.34 8.79
CA ARG A 117 -4.23 -7.97 7.71
C ARG A 117 -4.94 -7.88 6.36
N LEU A 118 -6.27 -7.88 6.37
CA LEU A 118 -7.08 -7.81 5.15
C LEU A 118 -7.55 -6.39 4.91
N ASN A 119 -7.32 -5.90 3.70
CA ASN A 119 -7.78 -4.61 3.20
C ASN A 119 -8.37 -4.78 1.80
N VAL A 120 -9.29 -3.91 1.45
CA VAL A 120 -9.87 -3.83 0.11
C VAL A 120 -9.72 -2.40 -0.38
N THR A 121 -9.19 -2.25 -1.58
CA THR A 121 -9.07 -0.97 -2.26
C THR A 121 -9.83 -1.00 -3.58
N TRP A 122 -10.10 0.18 -4.13
CA TRP A 122 -10.61 0.34 -5.48
C TRP A 122 -9.64 1.18 -6.27
N GLY A 123 -9.12 0.62 -7.35
CA GLY A 123 -8.14 1.26 -8.20
C GLY A 123 -8.75 1.91 -9.44
N ILE A 124 -8.10 2.99 -9.89
CA ILE A 124 -8.29 3.58 -11.21
C ILE A 124 -6.92 3.93 -11.77
N GLY A 125 -6.71 3.65 -13.06
CA GLY A 125 -5.43 3.91 -13.67
C GLY A 125 -5.43 3.85 -15.19
N ALA A 126 -4.25 4.13 -15.72
CA ALA A 126 -3.97 4.02 -17.14
C ALA A 126 -2.64 3.31 -17.36
N GLY A 127 -2.43 2.84 -18.57
CA GLY A 127 -1.20 2.15 -18.92
C GLY A 127 -0.92 2.18 -20.40
N PHE A 128 0.27 1.74 -20.71
CA PHE A 128 0.79 1.62 -22.05
C PHE A 128 1.36 0.20 -22.22
N GLN A 129 1.04 -0.44 -23.35
CA GLN A 129 1.59 -1.74 -23.71
C GLN A 129 2.26 -1.61 -25.07
N TYR A 130 3.48 -2.11 -25.17
CA TYR A 130 4.21 -2.28 -26.41
C TYR A 130 4.63 -3.74 -26.55
N GLN A 131 4.10 -4.41 -27.57
CA GLN A 131 4.25 -5.85 -27.71
C GLN A 131 3.83 -6.54 -26.39
N ARG A 132 4.75 -7.32 -25.79
CA ARG A 132 4.52 -8.03 -24.52
C ARG A 132 4.80 -7.21 -23.25
N TYR A 133 5.43 -6.04 -23.36
CA TYR A 133 5.79 -5.22 -22.21
C TYR A 133 4.68 -4.23 -21.88
N PHE A 134 4.43 -4.01 -20.61
CA PHE A 134 3.47 -3.01 -20.18
C PHE A 134 3.99 -2.16 -19.02
N LEU A 135 3.54 -0.93 -19.01
CA LEU A 135 3.68 0.01 -17.90
C LEU A 135 2.28 0.46 -17.50
N ARG A 136 1.92 0.33 -16.23
CA ARG A 136 0.64 0.79 -15.67
C ARG A 136 0.91 1.74 -14.51
N GLY A 137 0.13 2.82 -14.42
CA GLY A 137 0.12 3.74 -13.30
C GLY A 137 -1.29 4.01 -12.84
N GLY A 138 -1.50 4.13 -11.54
CA GLY A 138 -2.83 4.35 -11.00
C GLY A 138 -2.83 4.78 -9.55
N TYR A 139 -4.04 4.95 -9.04
CA TYR A 139 -4.32 5.30 -7.66
C TYR A 139 -5.38 4.38 -7.09
N ASP A 140 -5.11 3.84 -5.90
CA ASP A 140 -6.02 2.96 -5.17
C ASP A 140 -6.60 3.69 -3.97
N PHE A 141 -7.92 3.66 -3.86
CA PHE A 141 -8.69 4.19 -2.74
C PHE A 141 -8.99 3.07 -1.75
N GLY A 142 -8.63 3.23 -0.48
CA GLY A 142 -9.02 2.30 0.56
C GLY A 142 -10.54 2.31 0.79
N LEU A 143 -11.17 1.15 0.74
CA LEU A 143 -12.62 1.01 0.94
C LEU A 143 -13.00 0.66 2.37
N ILE A 144 -12.08 0.05 3.11
CA ILE A 144 -12.34 -0.39 4.50
C ILE A 144 -11.41 0.30 5.47
N ASN A 145 -11.86 0.44 6.71
CA ASN A 145 -11.01 0.94 7.77
C ASN A 145 -9.94 -0.11 8.14
N PRO A 146 -8.65 0.19 7.94
CA PRO A 146 -7.57 -0.75 8.21
C PRO A 146 -7.28 -0.94 9.70
N TYR A 147 -7.77 -0.04 10.55
CA TYR A 147 -7.52 -0.11 12.00
C TYR A 147 -8.46 -1.10 12.68
N LYS A 148 -7.96 -1.85 13.66
CA LYS A 148 -8.76 -2.62 14.56
C LYS A 148 -9.47 -1.70 15.57
N SER A 149 -10.68 -2.04 15.97
CA SER A 149 -11.34 -1.37 17.09
C SER A 149 -10.62 -1.72 18.38
N GLN A 150 -10.40 -0.75 19.24
CA GLN A 150 -9.73 -0.94 20.53
C GLN A 150 -10.67 -0.54 21.64
N SER A 151 -10.65 -1.31 22.73
CA SER A 151 -11.36 -0.97 23.96
C SER A 151 -10.34 -0.70 25.06
N PHE A 152 -10.28 0.52 25.54
CA PHE A 152 -9.41 0.92 26.64
C PHE A 152 -10.26 1.34 27.82
N MET A 153 -10.12 0.66 28.96
CA MET A 153 -10.88 0.91 30.21
C MET A 153 -12.42 0.96 29.99
N GLY A 154 -12.95 0.12 29.09
CA GLY A 154 -14.39 0.09 28.78
C GLY A 154 -14.87 1.22 27.85
N ILE A 155 -13.94 1.98 27.28
CA ILE A 155 -14.23 3.00 26.26
C ILE A 155 -13.76 2.46 24.91
N ASP A 156 -14.70 2.30 23.97
CA ASP A 156 -14.35 1.87 22.61
C ASP A 156 -13.77 3.04 21.82
N VAL A 157 -12.49 2.96 21.53
CA VAL A 157 -11.79 3.92 20.66
C VAL A 157 -11.80 3.40 19.23
N ASN A 158 -12.55 4.07 18.37
CA ASN A 158 -12.68 3.73 16.96
C ASN A 158 -11.85 4.69 16.11
N THR A 159 -10.61 4.32 15.85
CA THR A 159 -9.77 5.08 14.90
C THR A 159 -10.24 4.82 13.48
N ARG A 160 -10.58 5.86 12.75
CA ARG A 160 -10.97 5.76 11.34
C ARG A 160 -9.84 6.24 10.47
N GLY A 161 -9.50 5.43 9.48
CA GLY A 161 -8.50 5.77 8.49
C GLY A 161 -8.77 5.07 7.17
N ARG A 162 -8.01 5.44 6.15
CA ARG A 162 -8.10 4.86 4.83
C ARG A 162 -6.68 4.69 4.27
N PHE A 163 -6.42 3.55 3.64
CA PHE A 163 -5.17 3.31 2.94
C PHE A 163 -5.35 3.68 1.47
N ASP A 164 -4.80 4.82 1.10
CA ASP A 164 -4.74 5.27 -0.28
C ASP A 164 -3.30 5.18 -0.77
N GLN A 165 -3.10 4.71 -2.01
CA GLN A 165 -1.75 4.53 -2.54
C GLN A 165 -1.65 4.84 -4.03
N TRP A 166 -0.54 5.44 -4.44
CA TRP A 166 -0.10 5.48 -5.84
C TRP A 166 0.62 4.19 -6.19
N GLN A 167 0.39 3.70 -7.40
CA GLN A 167 1.08 2.52 -7.89
C GLN A 167 1.64 2.73 -9.29
N ILE A 168 2.82 2.15 -9.52
CA ILE A 168 3.42 2.01 -10.84
C ILE A 168 3.81 0.55 -10.99
N LYS A 169 3.35 -0.09 -12.07
CA LYS A 169 3.62 -1.50 -12.36
C LYS A 169 4.28 -1.61 -13.73
N LEU A 170 5.43 -2.24 -13.77
CA LEU A 170 6.12 -2.64 -14.99
C LEU A 170 6.08 -4.16 -15.09
N GLY A 171 5.73 -4.69 -16.25
CA GLY A 171 5.64 -6.12 -16.42
C GLY A 171 5.73 -6.58 -17.86
N MET A 172 5.64 -7.89 -18.03
CA MET A 172 5.70 -8.57 -19.32
C MET A 172 4.67 -9.70 -19.34
N TYR A 173 3.91 -9.81 -20.43
CA TYR A 173 3.07 -10.96 -20.68
C TYR A 173 3.94 -12.15 -21.12
N LEU A 174 3.76 -13.29 -20.46
CA LEU A 174 4.51 -14.50 -20.77
C LEU A 174 3.93 -15.24 -21.98
N TRP A 175 2.62 -15.11 -22.19
CA TRP A 175 1.90 -15.67 -23.33
C TRP A 175 1.01 -14.61 -23.96
N GLU A 176 1.00 -14.56 -25.28
CA GLU A 176 0.00 -13.84 -26.08
C GLU A 176 -0.98 -14.90 -26.61
N PHE A 177 -2.27 -14.69 -26.37
CA PHE A 177 -3.34 -15.50 -26.94
C PHE A 177 -4.00 -14.74 -28.08
#